data_dccda552e04d9d4e4c8fd2d50ea3bc94
#
_entry.id   dccda552e04d9d4e4c8fd2d50ea3bc94
#
_cell.length_a   1.000
_cell.length_b   1.000
_cell.length_c   1.000
_cell.angle_alpha   90.00
_cell.angle_beta   90.00
_cell.angle_gamma   90.00
#
_symmetry.space_group_name_H-M   'P 1'
#
loop_
_entity.id
_entity.type
_entity.pdbx_description
1 polymer ?
#
loop_
_entity_poly.entity_id
_entity_poly.type
_entity_poly.pdbx_seq_one_letter_code
_entity_poly.pdbx_strand_id
1 'polypeptide(L)'
;MGKIKQSTIYVLLFIIAFLVILSINKLLAMVLLLIVLCILIGKNLYLGKIIKANKLYASKNYEEALKLYRQTVTKENIPGFIINNYLIMELKYGDCTIAENYINSLSLDNSKIKSADLLSINISKSLVAWKNNKSDEAINYLKELLEESETTYLYETLTSLLIVSNKIDDALTIINKGLNYNDSSDVLKSNFAEANYLLGNYNEAEEKFKALVDSNVSFMEPYYYLGLILLNKQEKDAALKILNKATSFNDSLVSLVNCEKINSLITSI
;
A
#
# COMPACT_ATOMS: atom_id res chain seq x y z
N MET A 1 -31.19 19.65 1.56
CA MET A 1 -31.07 19.66 0.09
C MET A 1 -29.58 19.78 -0.23
N GLY A 2 -28.94 18.68 -0.71
CA GLY A 2 -27.50 18.68 -1.03
C GLY A 2 -27.22 19.58 -2.23
N LYS A 3 -26.20 20.44 -2.12
CA LYS A 3 -25.73 21.26 -3.25
C LYS A 3 -25.28 20.33 -4.38
N ILE A 4 -25.96 20.40 -5.54
CA ILE A 4 -25.53 19.70 -6.75
C ILE A 4 -24.11 20.17 -7.09
N LYS A 5 -23.15 19.24 -7.21
CA LYS A 5 -21.77 19.60 -7.56
C LYS A 5 -21.76 20.30 -8.93
N GLN A 6 -21.00 21.37 -9.05
CA GLN A 6 -20.90 22.17 -10.29
C GLN A 6 -20.55 21.30 -11.51
N SER A 7 -19.73 20.25 -11.31
CA SER A 7 -19.42 19.24 -12.35
C SER A 7 -20.66 18.49 -12.87
N THR A 8 -21.63 18.21 -12.01
CA THR A 8 -22.89 17.54 -12.41
C THR A 8 -23.73 18.42 -13.30
N ILE A 9 -23.75 19.73 -13.02
CA ILE A 9 -24.46 20.72 -13.85
C ILE A 9 -23.84 20.76 -15.26
N TYR A 10 -22.52 20.81 -15.38
CA TYR A 10 -21.83 20.81 -16.68
C TYR A 10 -22.09 19.54 -17.50
N VAL A 11 -22.14 18.37 -16.84
CA VAL A 11 -22.48 17.11 -17.51
C VAL A 11 -23.91 17.11 -18.01
N LEU A 12 -24.88 17.61 -17.22
CA LEU A 12 -26.28 17.74 -17.65
C LEU A 12 -26.42 18.70 -18.83
N LEU A 13 -25.78 19.87 -18.78
CA LEU A 13 -25.79 20.84 -19.88
C LEU A 13 -25.18 20.25 -21.17
N PHE A 14 -24.09 19.49 -21.03
CA PHE A 14 -23.49 18.79 -22.16
C PHE A 14 -24.44 17.76 -22.77
N ILE A 15 -25.14 16.95 -21.94
CA ILE A 15 -26.12 15.94 -22.41
C ILE A 15 -27.25 16.63 -23.16
N ILE A 16 -27.81 17.72 -22.63
CA ILE A 16 -28.88 18.47 -23.27
C ILE A 16 -28.42 19.05 -24.61
N ALA A 17 -27.25 19.69 -24.66
CA ALA A 17 -26.69 20.23 -25.88
C ALA A 17 -26.43 19.13 -26.94
N PHE A 18 -25.91 17.98 -26.52
CA PHE A 18 -25.70 16.83 -27.37
C PHE A 18 -27.00 16.30 -27.98
N LEU A 19 -28.08 16.17 -27.17
CA LEU A 19 -29.40 15.73 -27.68
C LEU A 19 -29.99 16.70 -28.68
N VAL A 20 -29.83 18.01 -28.47
CA VAL A 20 -30.26 19.04 -29.43
C VAL A 20 -29.48 18.92 -30.74
N ILE A 21 -28.17 18.80 -30.70
CA ILE A 21 -27.34 18.62 -31.88
C ILE A 21 -27.70 17.31 -32.63
N LEU A 22 -27.96 16.22 -31.88
CA LEU A 22 -28.34 14.94 -32.44
C LEU A 22 -29.69 15.01 -33.21
N SER A 23 -30.63 15.83 -32.74
CA SER A 23 -31.91 16.06 -33.43
C SER A 23 -31.79 16.86 -34.72
N ILE A 24 -30.77 17.73 -34.82
CA ILE A 24 -30.56 18.61 -35.97
C ILE A 24 -29.62 17.95 -37.00
N ASN A 25 -28.51 17.39 -36.55
CA ASN A 25 -27.50 16.79 -37.42
C ASN A 25 -26.76 15.61 -36.75
N LYS A 26 -27.13 14.40 -37.13
CA LYS A 26 -26.57 13.15 -36.59
C LYS A 26 -25.04 13.05 -36.81
N LEU A 27 -24.53 13.50 -37.96
CA LEU A 27 -23.11 13.47 -38.28
C LEU A 27 -22.30 14.38 -37.33
N LEU A 28 -22.80 15.59 -37.09
CA LEU A 28 -22.17 16.57 -36.19
C LEU A 28 -22.17 16.02 -34.73
N ALA A 29 -23.26 15.39 -34.30
CA ALA A 29 -23.33 14.77 -32.97
C ALA A 29 -22.30 13.64 -32.83
N MET A 30 -22.13 12.78 -33.84
CA MET A 30 -21.09 11.73 -33.85
C MET A 30 -19.69 12.30 -33.76
N VAL A 31 -19.38 13.35 -34.53
CA VAL A 31 -18.06 14.03 -34.46
C VAL A 31 -17.82 14.60 -33.08
N LEU A 32 -18.81 15.27 -32.47
CA LEU A 32 -18.70 15.80 -31.12
C LEU A 32 -18.44 14.71 -30.08
N LEU A 33 -19.15 13.57 -30.18
CA LEU A 33 -18.94 12.42 -29.32
C LEU A 33 -17.52 11.85 -29.44
N LEU A 34 -17.00 11.71 -30.66
CA LEU A 34 -15.64 11.26 -30.92
C LEU A 34 -14.60 12.22 -30.33
N ILE A 35 -14.80 13.52 -30.46
CA ILE A 35 -13.89 14.53 -29.87
C ILE A 35 -13.87 14.37 -28.35
N VAL A 36 -15.04 14.27 -27.69
CA VAL A 36 -15.13 14.09 -26.24
C VAL A 36 -14.46 12.78 -25.81
N LEU A 37 -14.68 11.69 -26.57
CA LEU A 37 -14.05 10.40 -26.30
C LEU A 37 -12.52 10.49 -26.41
N CYS A 38 -12.01 11.14 -27.45
CA CYS A 38 -10.56 11.39 -27.62
C CYS A 38 -9.99 12.20 -26.46
N ILE A 39 -10.69 13.24 -26.00
CA ILE A 39 -10.27 14.04 -24.83
C ILE A 39 -10.24 13.18 -23.56
N LEU A 40 -11.27 12.36 -23.32
CA LEU A 40 -11.34 11.49 -22.16
C LEU A 40 -10.24 10.42 -22.18
N ILE A 41 -9.98 9.82 -23.34
CA ILE A 41 -8.88 8.86 -23.53
C ILE A 41 -7.54 9.59 -23.30
N GLY A 42 -7.36 10.75 -23.91
CA GLY A 42 -6.12 11.54 -23.78
C GLY A 42 -5.80 11.90 -22.32
N LYS A 43 -6.80 12.30 -21.55
CA LYS A 43 -6.65 12.61 -20.11
C LYS A 43 -6.26 11.38 -19.27
N ASN A 44 -6.65 10.18 -19.71
CA ASN A 44 -6.46 8.93 -18.97
C ASN A 44 -5.37 8.01 -19.57
N LEU A 45 -4.58 8.48 -20.52
CA LEU A 45 -3.49 7.70 -21.15
C LEU A 45 -2.49 7.14 -20.12
N TYR A 46 -2.32 7.82 -18.98
CA TYR A 46 -1.48 7.35 -17.88
C TYR A 46 -1.96 6.02 -17.28
N LEU A 47 -3.27 5.72 -17.31
CA LEU A 47 -3.83 4.47 -16.79
C LEU A 47 -3.26 3.24 -17.51
N GLY A 48 -3.07 3.33 -18.83
CA GLY A 48 -2.43 2.24 -19.59
C GLY A 48 -1.01 1.95 -19.11
N LYS A 49 -0.23 3.01 -18.79
CA LYS A 49 1.12 2.86 -18.22
C LYS A 49 1.08 2.24 -16.83
N ILE A 50 0.13 2.66 -15.98
CA ILE A 50 -0.03 2.09 -14.61
C ILE A 50 -0.46 0.63 -14.66
N ILE A 51 -1.40 0.26 -15.54
CA ILE A 51 -1.79 -1.15 -15.73
C ILE A 51 -0.58 -1.99 -16.15
N LYS A 52 0.24 -1.49 -17.07
CA LYS A 52 1.46 -2.17 -17.51
C LYS A 52 2.47 -2.27 -16.35
N ALA A 53 2.66 -1.19 -15.59
CA ALA A 53 3.55 -1.16 -14.43
C ALA A 53 3.15 -2.20 -13.38
N ASN A 54 1.84 -2.30 -13.07
CA ASN A 54 1.32 -3.28 -12.12
C ASN A 54 1.54 -4.73 -12.60
N LYS A 55 1.41 -5.00 -13.91
CA LYS A 55 1.73 -6.32 -14.47
C LYS A 55 3.21 -6.65 -14.35
N LEU A 56 4.09 -5.69 -14.60
CA LEU A 56 5.54 -5.86 -14.44
C LEU A 56 5.90 -6.09 -12.97
N TYR A 57 5.27 -5.36 -12.05
CA TYR A 57 5.45 -5.58 -10.62
C TYR A 57 5.04 -7.01 -10.21
N ALA A 58 3.88 -7.48 -10.67
CA ALA A 58 3.41 -8.85 -10.40
C ALA A 58 4.35 -9.93 -10.94
N SER A 59 5.06 -9.64 -12.05
CA SER A 59 6.10 -10.54 -12.62
C SER A 59 7.49 -10.32 -12.02
N LYS A 60 7.61 -9.56 -10.91
CA LYS A 60 8.86 -9.21 -10.22
C LYS A 60 9.88 -8.41 -11.08
N ASN A 61 9.42 -7.79 -12.17
CA ASN A 61 10.24 -6.86 -12.96
C ASN A 61 10.08 -5.44 -12.40
N TYR A 62 10.72 -5.20 -11.25
CA TYR A 62 10.54 -3.99 -10.46
C TYR A 62 11.13 -2.74 -11.12
N GLU A 63 12.27 -2.88 -11.79
CA GLU A 63 12.97 -1.76 -12.43
C GLU A 63 12.12 -1.14 -13.55
N GLU A 64 11.61 -1.96 -14.46
CA GLU A 64 10.75 -1.48 -15.55
C GLU A 64 9.39 -0.97 -15.04
N ALA A 65 8.82 -1.61 -13.98
CA ALA A 65 7.62 -1.12 -13.35
C ALA A 65 7.83 0.29 -12.75
N LEU A 66 8.92 0.49 -12.01
CA LEU A 66 9.28 1.76 -11.39
C LEU A 66 9.52 2.86 -12.44
N LYS A 67 10.19 2.54 -13.54
CA LYS A 67 10.39 3.46 -14.67
C LYS A 67 9.06 3.98 -15.24
N LEU A 68 8.05 3.11 -15.38
CA LEU A 68 6.73 3.52 -15.84
C LEU A 68 6.01 4.41 -14.82
N TYR A 69 6.14 4.10 -13.51
CA TYR A 69 5.59 4.94 -12.45
C TYR A 69 6.24 6.33 -12.44
N ARG A 70 7.58 6.43 -12.48
CA ARG A 70 8.33 7.71 -12.57
C ARG A 70 7.85 8.57 -13.73
N GLN A 71 7.66 7.98 -14.93
CA GLN A 71 7.13 8.68 -16.10
C GLN A 71 5.68 9.12 -15.96
N THR A 72 4.92 8.50 -15.06
CA THR A 72 3.50 8.80 -14.87
C THR A 72 3.29 9.91 -13.86
N VAL A 73 3.99 9.86 -12.73
CA VAL A 73 3.81 10.82 -11.62
C VAL A 73 4.34 12.23 -11.92
N THR A 74 5.09 12.42 -13.02
CA THR A 74 5.49 13.75 -13.50
C THR A 74 4.36 14.53 -14.17
N LYS A 75 3.21 13.88 -14.43
CA LYS A 75 2.05 14.52 -15.04
C LYS A 75 1.22 15.28 -14.02
N GLU A 76 0.51 16.29 -14.47
CA GLU A 76 -0.46 17.00 -13.65
C GLU A 76 -1.71 16.15 -13.36
N ASN A 77 -2.34 16.40 -12.23
CA ASN A 77 -3.62 15.80 -11.82
C ASN A 77 -3.60 14.25 -11.73
N ILE A 78 -2.50 13.69 -11.29
CA ILE A 78 -2.41 12.26 -10.98
C ILE A 78 -3.17 11.98 -9.67
N PRO A 79 -4.03 10.95 -9.64
CA PRO A 79 -4.71 10.53 -8.41
C PRO A 79 -3.72 10.18 -7.30
N GLY A 80 -4.03 10.57 -6.06
CA GLY A 80 -3.14 10.38 -4.91
C GLY A 80 -2.79 8.92 -4.65
N PHE A 81 -3.70 7.97 -4.91
CA PHE A 81 -3.40 6.54 -4.76
C PHE A 81 -2.27 6.06 -5.71
N ILE A 82 -2.13 6.66 -6.90
CA ILE A 82 -1.02 6.35 -7.82
C ILE A 82 0.28 6.93 -7.29
N ILE A 83 0.22 8.13 -6.72
CA ILE A 83 1.37 8.77 -6.05
C ILE A 83 1.83 7.89 -4.88
N ASN A 84 0.91 7.44 -4.04
CA ASN A 84 1.23 6.55 -2.92
C ASN A 84 1.87 5.24 -3.39
N ASN A 85 1.28 4.57 -4.40
CA ASN A 85 1.85 3.34 -4.95
C ASN A 85 3.26 3.55 -5.52
N TYR A 86 3.49 4.68 -6.20
CA TYR A 86 4.82 5.07 -6.68
C TYR A 86 5.81 5.23 -5.53
N LEU A 87 5.43 5.98 -4.48
CA LEU A 87 6.29 6.21 -3.33
C LEU A 87 6.67 4.91 -2.62
N ILE A 88 5.70 4.02 -2.40
CA ILE A 88 5.97 2.69 -1.81
C ILE A 88 6.94 1.88 -2.69
N MET A 89 6.75 1.91 -4.02
CA MET A 89 7.67 1.22 -4.92
C MET A 89 9.08 1.84 -4.92
N GLU A 90 9.17 3.17 -4.89
CA GLU A 90 10.46 3.87 -4.84
C GLU A 90 11.21 3.53 -3.55
N LEU A 91 10.50 3.46 -2.41
CA LEU A 91 11.07 3.10 -1.12
C LEU A 91 11.49 1.62 -1.02
N LYS A 92 10.84 0.71 -1.79
CA LYS A 92 11.17 -0.72 -1.78
C LYS A 92 12.28 -1.10 -2.74
N TYR A 93 12.23 -0.58 -3.96
CA TYR A 93 13.03 -1.06 -5.08
C TYR A 93 13.82 0.03 -5.80
N GLY A 94 13.68 1.28 -5.37
CA GLY A 94 14.31 2.44 -5.98
C GLY A 94 15.26 3.16 -5.03
N ASP A 95 15.17 4.48 -5.04
CA ASP A 95 16.03 5.39 -4.28
C ASP A 95 15.19 6.27 -3.34
N CYS A 96 15.48 6.19 -2.04
CA CYS A 96 14.82 6.97 -1.01
C CYS A 96 14.96 8.48 -1.24
N THR A 97 16.10 8.94 -1.79
CA THR A 97 16.36 10.35 -2.11
C THR A 97 15.41 10.84 -3.22
N ILE A 98 15.12 9.98 -4.20
CA ILE A 98 14.15 10.30 -5.27
C ILE A 98 12.75 10.42 -4.69
N ALA A 99 12.35 9.50 -3.78
CA ALA A 99 11.06 9.56 -3.10
C ALA A 99 10.93 10.85 -2.27
N GLU A 100 11.96 11.21 -1.51
CA GLU A 100 12.00 12.42 -0.68
C GLU A 100 11.88 13.69 -1.53
N ASN A 101 12.68 13.81 -2.60
CA ASN A 101 12.63 14.94 -3.51
C ASN A 101 11.26 15.06 -4.19
N TYR A 102 10.65 13.94 -4.56
CA TYR A 102 9.32 13.95 -5.15
C TYR A 102 8.27 14.44 -4.15
N ILE A 103 8.25 13.92 -2.92
CA ILE A 103 7.33 14.39 -1.85
C ILE A 103 7.49 15.89 -1.62
N ASN A 104 8.72 16.37 -1.53
CA ASN A 104 9.00 17.79 -1.30
C ASN A 104 8.58 18.68 -2.50
N SER A 105 8.54 18.12 -3.70
CA SER A 105 8.06 18.83 -4.90
C SER A 105 6.53 18.86 -5.02
N LEU A 106 5.81 18.00 -4.28
CA LEU A 106 4.35 18.00 -4.28
C LEU A 106 3.85 19.28 -3.64
N SER A 107 3.19 20.12 -4.42
CA SER A 107 2.39 21.21 -3.88
C SER A 107 1.15 20.56 -3.24
N LEU A 108 1.23 20.30 -1.93
CA LEU A 108 0.14 19.74 -1.12
C LEU A 108 -0.94 20.82 -0.88
N ASP A 109 -1.28 21.60 -1.92
CA ASP A 109 -2.45 22.48 -1.89
C ASP A 109 -3.69 21.58 -1.76
N ASN A 110 -4.18 21.49 -0.53
CA ASN A 110 -5.24 20.60 -0.05
C ASN A 110 -6.55 20.67 -0.85
N SER A 111 -6.69 21.65 -1.75
CA SER A 111 -7.91 21.83 -2.54
C SER A 111 -8.06 20.82 -3.69
N LYS A 112 -6.99 20.17 -4.13
CA LYS A 112 -6.99 19.28 -5.31
C LYS A 112 -6.83 17.80 -4.99
N ILE A 113 -6.30 17.46 -3.80
CA ILE A 113 -6.07 16.08 -3.36
C ILE A 113 -7.21 15.67 -2.43
N LYS A 114 -7.77 14.48 -2.62
CA LYS A 114 -8.77 13.93 -1.68
C LYS A 114 -8.12 13.68 -0.32
N SER A 115 -8.86 13.89 0.77
CA SER A 115 -8.34 13.72 2.13
C SER A 115 -7.73 12.34 2.39
N ALA A 116 -8.35 11.27 1.89
CA ALA A 116 -7.82 9.91 2.01
C ALA A 116 -6.50 9.70 1.25
N ASP A 117 -6.35 10.32 0.08
CA ASP A 117 -5.12 10.27 -0.72
C ASP A 117 -4.01 11.09 -0.03
N LEU A 118 -4.36 12.23 0.58
CA LEU A 118 -3.44 13.06 1.35
C LEU A 118 -2.91 12.31 2.57
N LEU A 119 -3.78 11.61 3.31
CA LEU A 119 -3.37 10.77 4.43
C LEU A 119 -2.36 9.70 3.99
N SER A 120 -2.64 9.01 2.88
CA SER A 120 -1.73 7.98 2.33
C SER A 120 -0.36 8.56 1.93
N ILE A 121 -0.33 9.78 1.36
CA ILE A 121 0.92 10.48 1.03
C ILE A 121 1.68 10.87 2.31
N ASN A 122 0.98 11.34 3.34
CA ASN A 122 1.59 11.67 4.64
C ASN A 122 2.16 10.43 5.34
N ILE A 123 1.49 9.28 5.24
CA ILE A 123 2.05 7.99 5.70
C ILE A 123 3.33 7.66 4.92
N SER A 124 3.34 7.82 3.60
CA SER A 124 4.55 7.61 2.79
C SER A 124 5.68 8.56 3.16
N LYS A 125 5.36 9.81 3.55
CA LYS A 125 6.35 10.77 4.05
C LYS A 125 7.02 10.28 5.33
N SER A 126 6.26 9.71 6.27
CA SER A 126 6.86 9.12 7.47
C SER A 126 7.74 7.90 7.15
N LEU A 127 7.35 7.08 6.15
CA LEU A 127 8.20 5.96 5.71
C LEU A 127 9.51 6.42 5.05
N VAL A 128 9.52 7.57 4.37
CA VAL A 128 10.77 8.21 3.90
C VAL A 128 11.67 8.61 5.08
N ALA A 129 11.11 9.23 6.12
CA ALA A 129 11.85 9.58 7.32
C ALA A 129 12.46 8.33 7.99
N TRP A 130 11.68 7.26 8.10
CA TRP A 130 12.16 5.98 8.63
C TRP A 130 13.31 5.39 7.80
N LYS A 131 13.20 5.36 6.48
CA LYS A 131 14.27 4.90 5.58
C LYS A 131 15.55 5.74 5.71
N ASN A 132 15.42 7.02 6.06
CA ASN A 132 16.53 7.93 6.34
C ASN A 132 17.04 7.82 7.81
N ASN A 133 16.77 6.70 8.49
CA ASN A 133 17.16 6.40 9.87
C ASN A 133 16.58 7.35 10.93
N LYS A 134 15.45 7.98 10.65
CA LYS A 134 14.71 8.86 11.57
C LYS A 134 13.48 8.14 12.13
N SER A 135 13.66 6.96 12.72
CA SER A 135 12.55 6.09 13.15
C SER A 135 11.63 6.77 14.18
N ASP A 136 12.18 7.51 15.15
CA ASP A 136 11.37 8.20 16.16
C ASP A 136 10.54 9.33 15.56
N GLU A 137 11.09 10.10 14.61
CA GLU A 137 10.38 11.15 13.88
C GLU A 137 9.20 10.53 13.08
N ALA A 138 9.46 9.43 12.38
CA ALA A 138 8.44 8.71 11.62
C ALA A 138 7.30 8.17 12.51
N ILE A 139 7.65 7.53 13.62
CA ILE A 139 6.68 7.00 14.59
C ILE A 139 5.83 8.10 15.20
N ASN A 140 6.43 9.20 15.64
CA ASN A 140 5.70 10.31 16.24
C ASN A 140 4.75 10.96 15.22
N TYR A 141 5.19 11.15 13.99
CA TYR A 141 4.34 11.69 12.94
C TYR A 141 3.15 10.76 12.61
N LEU A 142 3.35 9.43 12.58
CA LEU A 142 2.24 8.48 12.40
C LEU A 142 1.27 8.49 13.60
N LYS A 143 1.77 8.67 14.84
CA LYS A 143 0.92 8.82 16.03
C LYS A 143 0.07 10.09 15.95
N GLU A 144 0.64 11.23 15.52
CA GLU A 144 -0.11 12.48 15.28
C GLU A 144 -1.19 12.31 14.21
N LEU A 145 -0.87 11.67 13.09
CA LEU A 145 -1.86 11.37 12.04
C LEU A 145 -3.00 10.48 12.56
N LEU A 146 -2.71 9.56 13.47
CA LEU A 146 -3.71 8.68 14.06
C LEU A 146 -4.68 9.42 14.99
N GLU A 147 -4.23 10.50 15.65
CA GLU A 147 -5.10 11.37 16.44
C GLU A 147 -6.08 12.19 15.56
N GLU A 148 -5.67 12.49 14.32
CA GLU A 148 -6.49 13.25 13.38
C GLU A 148 -7.47 12.37 12.57
N SER A 149 -7.04 11.14 12.23
CA SER A 149 -7.81 10.27 11.34
C SER A 149 -7.45 8.79 11.53
N GLU A 150 -8.40 7.99 11.95
CA GLU A 150 -8.21 6.55 12.10
C GLU A 150 -8.48 5.82 10.78
N THR A 151 -7.53 5.00 10.32
CA THR A 151 -7.69 4.07 9.20
C THR A 151 -6.92 2.77 9.48
N THR A 152 -7.41 1.66 8.94
CA THR A 152 -6.72 0.36 9.05
C THR A 152 -5.27 0.45 8.55
N TYR A 153 -5.05 1.11 7.40
CA TYR A 153 -3.72 1.25 6.81
C TYR A 153 -2.74 2.03 7.70
N LEU A 154 -3.22 3.05 8.42
CA LEU A 154 -2.39 3.81 9.36
C LEU A 154 -2.01 2.97 10.59
N TYR A 155 -2.97 2.21 11.15
CA TYR A 155 -2.70 1.26 12.23
C TYR A 155 -1.70 0.19 11.80
N GLU A 156 -1.89 -0.43 10.64
CA GLU A 156 -0.99 -1.44 10.08
C GLU A 156 0.44 -0.89 9.90
N THR A 157 0.57 0.30 9.33
CA THR A 157 1.88 0.91 9.08
C THR A 157 2.59 1.28 10.38
N LEU A 158 1.88 1.93 11.33
CA LEU A 158 2.47 2.32 12.61
C LEU A 158 2.90 1.10 13.43
N THR A 159 2.08 0.06 13.48
CA THR A 159 2.42 -1.15 14.24
C THR A 159 3.59 -1.92 13.66
N SER A 160 3.65 -2.04 12.32
CA SER A 160 4.82 -2.62 11.65
C SER A 160 6.09 -1.81 11.93
N LEU A 161 6.00 -0.46 11.88
CA LEU A 161 7.14 0.41 12.16
C LEU A 161 7.61 0.32 13.61
N LEU A 162 6.69 0.20 14.57
CA LEU A 162 7.02 -0.01 15.99
C LEU A 162 7.73 -1.35 16.20
N ILE A 163 7.27 -2.43 15.54
CA ILE A 163 7.90 -3.76 15.62
C ILE A 163 9.33 -3.73 15.08
N VAL A 164 9.54 -3.21 13.87
CA VAL A 164 10.90 -3.15 13.27
C VAL A 164 11.83 -2.19 14.02
N SER A 165 11.28 -1.27 14.81
CA SER A 165 12.01 -0.37 15.69
C SER A 165 12.21 -0.92 17.11
N ASN A 166 11.87 -2.20 17.33
CA ASN A 166 11.97 -2.90 18.63
C ASN A 166 11.18 -2.25 19.78
N LYS A 167 10.07 -1.56 19.46
CA LYS A 167 9.15 -0.93 20.43
C LYS A 167 7.92 -1.80 20.64
N ILE A 168 8.12 -3.03 21.14
CA ILE A 168 7.11 -4.08 21.10
C ILE A 168 5.90 -3.78 22.00
N ASP A 169 6.11 -3.21 23.19
CA ASP A 169 5.02 -2.85 24.11
C ASP A 169 4.12 -1.73 23.52
N ASP A 170 4.73 -0.73 22.92
CA ASP A 170 4.02 0.31 22.15
C ASP A 170 3.23 -0.31 20.99
N ALA A 171 3.86 -1.25 20.27
CA ALA A 171 3.21 -1.95 19.15
C ALA A 171 1.96 -2.68 19.63
N LEU A 172 2.02 -3.48 20.71
CA LEU A 172 0.86 -4.19 21.25
C LEU A 172 -0.26 -3.23 21.66
N THR A 173 0.08 -2.11 22.26
CA THR A 173 -0.91 -1.08 22.64
C THR A 173 -1.67 -0.56 21.42
N ILE A 174 -0.95 -0.24 20.34
CA ILE A 174 -1.54 0.28 19.09
C ILE A 174 -2.26 -0.84 18.32
N ILE A 175 -1.71 -2.07 18.29
CA ILE A 175 -2.35 -3.24 17.66
C ILE A 175 -3.73 -3.48 18.27
N ASN A 176 -3.85 -3.49 19.60
CA ASN A 176 -5.13 -3.69 20.27
C ASN A 176 -6.15 -2.61 19.90
N LYS A 177 -5.75 -1.33 19.81
CA LYS A 177 -6.61 -0.25 19.30
C LYS A 177 -7.02 -0.51 17.85
N GLY A 178 -6.07 -0.89 16.99
CA GLY A 178 -6.31 -1.17 15.58
C GLY A 178 -7.25 -2.37 15.37
N LEU A 179 -7.12 -3.43 16.16
CA LEU A 179 -8.03 -4.59 16.13
C LEU A 179 -9.42 -4.24 16.64
N ASN A 180 -9.56 -3.34 17.62
CA ASN A 180 -10.87 -2.82 18.04
C ASN A 180 -11.52 -1.95 16.93
N TYR A 181 -10.70 -1.24 16.14
CA TYR A 181 -11.19 -0.47 15.00
C TYR A 181 -11.55 -1.37 13.80
N ASN A 182 -10.71 -2.36 13.48
CA ASN A 182 -10.92 -3.34 12.40
C ASN A 182 -10.35 -4.71 12.78
N ASP A 183 -11.20 -5.58 13.30
CA ASP A 183 -10.87 -6.95 13.70
C ASP A 183 -10.65 -7.91 12.53
N SER A 184 -10.98 -7.49 11.30
CA SER A 184 -10.78 -8.30 10.09
C SER A 184 -9.39 -8.15 9.47
N SER A 185 -8.56 -7.18 9.91
CA SER A 185 -7.23 -6.96 9.34
C SER A 185 -6.27 -8.12 9.65
N ASP A 186 -5.90 -8.86 8.61
CA ASP A 186 -4.92 -9.94 8.72
C ASP A 186 -3.51 -9.42 9.02
N VAL A 187 -3.17 -8.19 8.58
CA VAL A 187 -1.89 -7.54 8.89
C VAL A 187 -1.80 -7.24 10.40
N LEU A 188 -2.84 -6.66 11.01
CA LEU A 188 -2.84 -6.40 12.45
C LEU A 188 -2.80 -7.69 13.27
N LYS A 189 -3.51 -8.75 12.84
CA LYS A 189 -3.42 -10.08 13.48
C LYS A 189 -2.02 -10.65 13.36
N SER A 190 -1.36 -10.49 12.22
CA SER A 190 0.02 -10.90 12.01
C SER A 190 0.98 -10.12 12.89
N ASN A 191 0.83 -8.80 12.95
CA ASN A 191 1.65 -7.94 13.81
C ASN A 191 1.46 -8.29 15.30
N PHE A 192 0.23 -8.65 15.72
CA PHE A 192 -0.02 -9.15 17.06
C PHE A 192 0.74 -10.45 17.36
N ALA A 193 0.67 -11.40 16.42
CA ALA A 193 1.37 -12.67 16.56
C ALA A 193 2.91 -12.49 16.53
N GLU A 194 3.42 -11.59 15.69
CA GLU A 194 4.85 -11.26 15.62
C GLU A 194 5.34 -10.62 16.91
N ALA A 195 4.60 -9.65 17.46
CA ALA A 195 4.93 -9.02 18.74
C ALA A 195 4.97 -10.05 19.87
N ASN A 196 4.00 -10.96 19.95
CA ASN A 196 4.00 -12.05 20.93
C ASN A 196 5.18 -13.03 20.73
N TYR A 197 5.51 -13.37 19.48
CA TYR A 197 6.68 -14.19 19.18
C TYR A 197 7.97 -13.54 19.69
N LEU A 198 8.15 -12.23 19.45
CA LEU A 198 9.33 -11.46 19.88
C LEU A 198 9.42 -11.36 21.43
N LEU A 199 8.29 -11.37 22.13
CA LEU A 199 8.24 -11.42 23.59
C LEU A 199 8.42 -12.84 24.18
N GLY A 200 8.52 -13.87 23.34
CA GLY A 200 8.65 -15.26 23.78
C GLY A 200 7.32 -15.97 24.06
N ASN A 201 6.18 -15.35 23.79
CA ASN A 201 4.85 -15.93 23.93
C ASN A 201 4.51 -16.87 22.77
N TYR A 202 5.36 -17.88 22.54
CA TYR A 202 5.33 -18.73 21.34
C TYR A 202 4.02 -19.48 21.12
N ASN A 203 3.32 -19.90 22.18
CA ASN A 203 2.06 -20.64 22.05
C ASN A 203 0.94 -19.76 21.47
N GLU A 204 0.81 -18.52 21.93
CA GLU A 204 -0.16 -17.57 21.42
C GLU A 204 0.18 -17.14 19.98
N ALA A 205 1.46 -16.88 19.72
CA ALA A 205 1.94 -16.56 18.39
C ALA A 205 1.63 -17.68 17.38
N GLU A 206 1.89 -18.96 17.77
CA GLU A 206 1.62 -20.12 16.92
C GLU A 206 0.15 -20.25 16.56
N GLU A 207 -0.76 -20.12 17.53
CA GLU A 207 -2.20 -20.19 17.27
C GLU A 207 -2.62 -19.17 16.22
N LYS A 208 -2.18 -17.93 16.38
CA LYS A 208 -2.54 -16.84 15.46
C LYS A 208 -1.89 -17.01 14.07
N PHE A 209 -0.62 -17.41 14.00
CA PHE A 209 0.04 -17.66 12.72
C PHE A 209 -0.58 -18.85 11.98
N LYS A 210 -0.96 -19.95 12.68
CA LYS A 210 -1.70 -21.07 12.07
C LYS A 210 -3.00 -20.62 11.45
N ALA A 211 -3.82 -19.85 12.18
CA ALA A 211 -5.08 -19.34 11.67
C ALA A 211 -4.89 -18.48 10.40
N LEU A 212 -3.85 -17.64 10.36
CA LEU A 212 -3.52 -16.81 9.18
C LEU A 212 -3.06 -17.65 7.98
N VAL A 213 -2.21 -18.67 8.22
CA VAL A 213 -1.73 -19.58 7.18
C VAL A 213 -2.87 -20.43 6.63
N ASP A 214 -3.78 -20.92 7.48
CA ASP A 214 -4.95 -21.70 7.09
C ASP A 214 -5.95 -20.86 6.26
N SER A 215 -6.04 -19.56 6.53
CA SER A 215 -6.82 -18.60 5.72
C SER A 215 -6.13 -18.21 4.40
N ASN A 216 -4.92 -18.71 4.14
CA ASN A 216 -4.13 -18.44 2.94
C ASN A 216 -3.82 -16.95 2.70
N VAL A 217 -3.41 -16.21 3.73
CA VAL A 217 -2.97 -14.82 3.59
C VAL A 217 -1.87 -14.69 2.53
N SER A 218 -1.82 -13.54 1.86
CA SER A 218 -0.97 -13.30 0.69
C SER A 218 0.32 -12.50 0.99
N PHE A 219 0.89 -12.70 2.19
CA PHE A 219 2.16 -12.08 2.62
C PHE A 219 2.96 -13.06 3.49
N MET A 220 4.27 -12.82 3.61
CA MET A 220 5.24 -13.85 4.04
C MET A 220 5.38 -14.02 5.56
N GLU A 221 5.10 -13.01 6.35
CA GLU A 221 5.42 -12.97 7.77
C GLU A 221 4.79 -14.15 8.56
N PRO A 222 3.49 -14.48 8.42
CA PRO A 222 2.88 -15.59 9.14
C PRO A 222 3.51 -16.94 8.80
N TYR A 223 3.87 -17.15 7.54
CA TYR A 223 4.52 -18.39 7.09
C TYR A 223 5.94 -18.49 7.64
N TYR A 224 6.69 -17.39 7.66
CA TYR A 224 8.05 -17.37 8.19
C TYR A 224 8.07 -17.69 9.68
N TYR A 225 7.29 -16.99 10.51
CA TYR A 225 7.30 -17.19 11.94
C TYR A 225 6.73 -18.56 12.33
N LEU A 226 5.68 -19.05 11.66
CA LEU A 226 5.19 -20.40 11.85
C LEU A 226 6.29 -21.44 11.48
N GLY A 227 7.01 -21.20 10.40
CA GLY A 227 8.17 -22.04 10.03
C GLY A 227 9.22 -22.10 11.13
N LEU A 228 9.58 -20.97 11.77
CA LEU A 228 10.51 -20.91 12.88
C LEU A 228 10.00 -21.70 14.10
N ILE A 229 8.71 -21.58 14.41
CA ILE A 229 8.08 -22.32 15.55
C ILE A 229 8.13 -23.83 15.28
N LEU A 230 7.81 -24.25 14.05
CA LEU A 230 7.88 -25.68 13.66
C LEU A 230 9.31 -26.22 13.72
N LEU A 231 10.32 -25.44 13.32
CA LEU A 231 11.73 -25.81 13.47
C LEU A 231 12.12 -26.02 14.93
N ASN A 232 11.69 -25.12 15.82
CA ASN A 232 11.92 -25.27 17.27
C ASN A 232 11.26 -26.55 17.84
N LYS A 233 10.17 -27.01 17.23
CA LYS A 233 9.50 -28.27 17.55
C LYS A 233 10.11 -29.49 16.86
N GLN A 234 11.19 -29.32 16.10
CA GLN A 234 11.86 -30.36 15.29
C GLN A 234 10.98 -30.93 14.15
N GLU A 235 9.93 -30.20 13.75
CA GLU A 235 9.03 -30.56 12.64
C GLU A 235 9.57 -30.05 11.30
N LYS A 236 10.75 -30.52 10.89
CA LYS A 236 11.51 -29.99 9.75
C LYS A 236 10.75 -30.02 8.42
N ASP A 237 10.08 -31.11 8.07
CA ASP A 237 9.36 -31.25 6.81
C ASP A 237 8.19 -30.27 6.72
N ALA A 238 7.44 -30.11 7.81
CA ALA A 238 6.35 -29.14 7.90
C ALA A 238 6.88 -27.70 7.81
N ALA A 239 7.98 -27.39 8.49
CA ALA A 239 8.63 -26.09 8.43
C ALA A 239 9.08 -25.74 7.01
N LEU A 240 9.78 -26.66 6.32
CA LEU A 240 10.23 -26.46 4.94
C LEU A 240 9.08 -26.20 3.98
N LYS A 241 7.97 -26.91 4.11
CA LYS A 241 6.78 -26.70 3.29
C LYS A 241 6.21 -25.27 3.48
N ILE A 242 6.11 -24.80 4.71
CA ILE A 242 5.59 -23.49 5.07
C ILE A 242 6.55 -22.38 4.62
N LEU A 243 7.85 -22.52 4.87
CA LEU A 243 8.87 -21.54 4.47
C LEU A 243 8.96 -21.41 2.94
N ASN A 244 8.89 -22.53 2.18
CA ASN A 244 8.83 -22.48 0.72
C ASN A 244 7.59 -21.72 0.21
N LYS A 245 6.46 -21.82 0.90
CA LYS A 245 5.28 -21.00 0.56
C LYS A 245 5.55 -19.52 0.79
N ALA A 246 6.24 -19.14 1.85
CA ALA A 246 6.60 -17.76 2.16
C ALA A 246 7.41 -17.10 1.02
N THR A 247 8.32 -17.81 0.36
CA THR A 247 9.14 -17.26 -0.74
C THR A 247 8.34 -16.91 -2.00
N SER A 248 7.08 -17.35 -2.11
CA SER A 248 6.23 -17.01 -3.23
C SER A 248 5.68 -15.58 -3.16
N PHE A 249 5.76 -14.92 -2.00
CA PHE A 249 5.28 -13.56 -1.80
C PHE A 249 6.37 -12.52 -2.05
N ASN A 250 5.95 -11.27 -2.23
CA ASN A 250 6.87 -10.14 -2.33
C ASN A 250 7.23 -9.64 -0.92
N ASP A 251 8.45 -9.12 -0.77
CA ASP A 251 8.88 -8.50 0.48
C ASP A 251 7.94 -7.35 0.89
N SER A 252 7.65 -7.24 2.18
CA SER A 252 6.98 -6.06 2.75
C SER A 252 7.98 -4.90 2.88
N LEU A 253 7.50 -3.65 2.78
CA LEU A 253 8.39 -2.48 2.92
C LEU A 253 8.91 -2.35 4.36
N VAL A 254 8.01 -2.55 5.33
CA VAL A 254 8.30 -2.45 6.76
C VAL A 254 8.13 -3.84 7.37
N SER A 255 9.22 -4.60 7.42
CA SER A 255 9.21 -5.97 7.94
C SER A 255 10.59 -6.38 8.42
N LEU A 256 10.65 -7.26 9.43
CA LEU A 256 11.87 -7.96 9.86
C LEU A 256 12.19 -9.17 8.98
N VAL A 257 11.31 -9.48 8.01
CA VAL A 257 11.36 -10.67 7.15
C VAL A 257 11.47 -10.25 5.69
N ASN A 258 12.32 -10.93 4.93
CA ASN A 258 12.43 -10.80 3.48
C ASN A 258 12.76 -12.15 2.83
N CYS A 259 12.65 -12.24 1.52
CA CYS A 259 12.93 -13.47 0.77
C CYS A 259 14.37 -13.98 0.97
N GLU A 260 15.36 -13.10 1.10
CA GLU A 260 16.76 -13.47 1.31
C GLU A 260 16.94 -14.21 2.65
N LYS A 261 16.36 -13.64 3.73
CA LYS A 261 16.38 -14.24 5.07
C LYS A 261 15.71 -15.63 5.09
N ILE A 262 14.57 -15.76 4.40
CA ILE A 262 13.85 -17.04 4.31
C ILE A 262 14.67 -18.07 3.53
N ASN A 263 15.23 -17.69 2.38
CA ASN A 263 16.06 -18.61 1.56
C ASN A 263 17.31 -19.04 2.32
N SER A 264 17.96 -18.13 3.05
CA SER A 264 19.11 -18.47 3.89
C SER A 264 18.73 -19.47 5.00
N LEU A 265 17.55 -19.31 5.60
CA LEU A 265 17.04 -20.25 6.59
C LEU A 265 16.77 -21.62 5.96
N ILE A 266 16.08 -21.70 4.81
CA ILE A 266 15.76 -22.95 4.11
C ILE A 266 17.05 -23.72 3.77
N THR A 267 18.12 -23.03 3.33
CA THR A 267 19.39 -23.67 2.98
C THR A 267 20.17 -24.18 4.19
N SER A 268 19.85 -23.71 5.39
CA SER A 268 20.51 -24.13 6.65
C SER A 268 19.85 -25.32 7.35
N ILE A 269 18.66 -25.76 6.90
CA ILE A 269 17.88 -26.87 7.46
C ILE A 269 18.28 -28.21 6.82
#